data_718a8b2c384a22903faa081eb63eaea8
#
_entry.id   718a8b2c384a22903faa081eb63eaea8
#
_cell.length_a   1.000
_cell.length_b   1.000
_cell.length_c   1.000
_cell.angle_alpha   90.00
_cell.angle_beta   90.00
_cell.angle_gamma   90.00
#
_symmetry.space_group_name_H-M   'P 1'
#
loop_
_entity.id
_entity.type
_entity.pdbx_description
1 polymer ?
#
loop_
_entity_poly.entity_id
_entity_poly.type
_entity_poly.pdbx_seq_one_letter_code
_entity_poly.pdbx_strand_id
1 'polypeptide(L)'
;MKRILLFVCTLLFAFSCSNDDSTSPETLEANFYALTVGNSWVYKNYRYNMNTQLYEDTGVIDSVSIVSTENISGETYFKFRRLTTGNEDGITFCNPNGEHFEYLREDNGNLVRSDGNVKFTNNDFSLRVLSQNVWGIIVEQLIEGESTMNVEAGSFTCVNSERYALLSPNNDPSPGLDRFYYSDGFGLIYDTSSYVSNDIPSIIRRLDTYVIQ
;
A
#
# COMPACT_ATOMS: atom_id res chain seq x y z
N MET A 1 16.73 82.56 -45.81
CA MET A 1 15.63 82.26 -44.84
C MET A 1 15.11 80.87 -45.09
N LYS A 2 15.62 79.85 -44.38
CA LYS A 2 15.09 78.52 -44.47
C LYS A 2 15.06 77.97 -43.00
N ARG A 3 13.86 77.74 -42.49
CA ARG A 3 13.64 77.24 -41.17
C ARG A 3 13.81 75.70 -41.22
N ILE A 4 14.77 75.19 -40.46
CA ILE A 4 14.99 73.76 -40.28
C ILE A 4 14.11 73.35 -39.10
N LEU A 5 13.14 72.44 -39.36
CA LEU A 5 12.27 71.84 -38.37
C LEU A 5 12.97 70.56 -37.86
N LEU A 6 13.38 70.58 -36.58
CA LEU A 6 14.01 69.42 -35.95
C LEU A 6 12.92 68.51 -35.41
N PHE A 7 12.78 67.33 -35.98
CA PHE A 7 11.86 66.29 -35.50
C PHE A 7 12.58 65.42 -34.47
N VAL A 8 12.22 65.56 -33.21
CA VAL A 8 12.75 64.71 -32.17
C VAL A 8 11.83 63.49 -32.05
N CYS A 9 12.36 62.36 -32.50
CA CYS A 9 11.72 61.04 -32.40
C CYS A 9 12.04 60.45 -31.02
N THR A 10 11.10 60.55 -30.08
CA THR A 10 11.19 59.85 -28.78
C THR A 10 10.81 58.39 -28.96
N LEU A 11 11.84 57.50 -28.94
CA LEU A 11 11.65 56.04 -28.87
C LEU A 11 11.18 55.69 -27.42
N LEU A 12 9.94 55.30 -27.30
CA LEU A 12 9.40 54.64 -26.09
C LEU A 12 9.78 53.16 -26.17
N PHE A 13 10.77 52.74 -25.39
CA PHE A 13 11.04 51.32 -25.15
C PHE A 13 9.98 50.78 -24.18
N ALA A 14 8.98 50.10 -24.69
CA ALA A 14 8.11 49.27 -23.88
C ALA A 14 8.88 48.01 -23.44
N PHE A 15 9.32 47.98 -22.21
CA PHE A 15 9.75 46.71 -21.56
C PHE A 15 8.50 45.88 -21.33
N SER A 16 8.26 44.92 -22.23
CA SER A 16 7.33 43.83 -22.00
C SER A 16 8.05 42.82 -21.10
N CYS A 17 7.75 42.85 -19.79
CA CYS A 17 7.99 41.72 -18.93
C CYS A 17 7.00 40.63 -19.32
N SER A 18 7.42 39.65 -20.09
CA SER A 18 6.75 38.37 -20.14
C SER A 18 7.09 37.62 -18.85
N ASN A 19 6.16 37.58 -17.93
CA ASN A 19 6.16 36.56 -16.90
C ASN A 19 5.89 35.22 -17.61
N ASP A 20 6.95 34.51 -17.98
CA ASP A 20 6.88 33.09 -18.22
C ASP A 20 6.68 32.43 -16.85
N ASP A 21 5.42 32.38 -16.41
CA ASP A 21 4.98 31.37 -15.45
C ASP A 21 5.05 30.02 -16.18
N SER A 22 6.26 29.50 -16.32
CA SER A 22 6.47 28.09 -16.55
C SER A 22 6.11 27.39 -15.23
N THR A 23 4.81 27.21 -14.99
CA THR A 23 4.33 26.13 -14.15
C THR A 23 4.83 24.85 -14.83
N SER A 24 6.00 24.40 -14.41
CA SER A 24 6.41 23.00 -14.60
C SER A 24 5.20 22.17 -14.18
N PRO A 25 4.68 21.25 -15.01
CA PRO A 25 3.66 20.35 -14.53
C PRO A 25 4.23 19.69 -13.27
N GLU A 26 3.55 19.88 -12.12
CA GLU A 26 3.83 19.07 -10.95
C GLU A 26 3.71 17.63 -11.43
N THR A 27 4.84 16.95 -11.57
CA THR A 27 4.86 15.51 -11.69
C THR A 27 4.22 15.04 -10.38
N LEU A 28 2.95 14.62 -10.47
CA LEU A 28 2.31 13.90 -9.38
C LEU A 28 3.27 12.77 -9.02
N GLU A 29 3.92 12.90 -7.87
CA GLU A 29 4.78 11.83 -7.38
C GLU A 29 3.91 10.58 -7.32
N ALA A 30 4.42 9.49 -7.93
CA ALA A 30 3.71 8.23 -7.97
C ALA A 30 3.42 7.80 -6.53
N ASN A 31 2.17 7.87 -6.10
CA ASN A 31 1.73 7.52 -4.76
C ASN A 31 1.13 6.11 -4.77
N PHE A 32 1.96 5.13 -5.15
CA PHE A 32 1.54 3.73 -5.31
C PHE A 32 0.76 3.22 -4.08
N TYR A 33 1.20 3.59 -2.88
CA TYR A 33 0.62 3.11 -1.61
C TYR A 33 -0.51 3.99 -1.09
N ALA A 34 -0.96 4.99 -1.86
CA ALA A 34 -2.00 5.95 -1.45
C ALA A 34 -1.68 6.64 -0.11
N LEU A 35 -0.42 7.06 0.10
CA LEU A 35 0.05 7.69 1.33
C LEU A 35 -0.37 9.16 1.41
N THR A 36 -1.65 9.40 1.74
CA THR A 36 -2.21 10.74 1.92
C THR A 36 -3.04 10.77 3.21
N VAL A 37 -2.82 11.77 4.06
CA VAL A 37 -3.63 11.94 5.29
C VAL A 37 -5.09 12.16 4.90
N GLY A 38 -6.00 11.43 5.54
CA GLY A 38 -7.42 11.44 5.22
C GLY A 38 -7.88 10.25 4.36
N ASN A 39 -6.96 9.54 3.70
CA ASN A 39 -7.31 8.30 3.02
C ASN A 39 -7.79 7.24 4.02
N SER A 40 -8.77 6.44 3.61
CA SER A 40 -9.33 5.38 4.46
C SER A 40 -9.84 4.20 3.65
N TRP A 41 -9.83 3.04 4.30
CA TRP A 41 -10.24 1.75 3.75
C TRP A 41 -11.03 0.97 4.79
N VAL A 42 -12.03 0.22 4.35
CA VAL A 42 -12.75 -0.76 5.18
C VAL A 42 -12.55 -2.13 4.56
N TYR A 43 -12.10 -3.06 5.39
CA TYR A 43 -11.90 -4.45 4.96
C TYR A 43 -12.83 -5.37 5.74
N LYS A 44 -13.36 -6.38 5.05
CA LYS A 44 -14.08 -7.52 5.63
C LYS A 44 -13.21 -8.77 5.64
N ASN A 45 -13.32 -9.54 6.69
CA ASN A 45 -12.59 -10.79 6.88
C ASN A 45 -13.52 -11.97 6.67
N TYR A 46 -13.08 -12.95 5.87
CA TYR A 46 -13.84 -14.16 5.55
C TYR A 46 -13.01 -15.38 5.93
N ARG A 47 -13.66 -16.37 6.55
CA ARG A 47 -13.03 -17.63 6.96
C ARG A 47 -13.45 -18.76 6.03
N TYR A 48 -12.49 -19.61 5.66
CA TYR A 48 -12.78 -20.80 4.89
C TYR A 48 -13.57 -21.82 5.73
N ASN A 49 -14.72 -22.25 5.23
CA ASN A 49 -15.52 -23.30 5.80
C ASN A 49 -15.25 -24.63 5.07
N MET A 50 -14.66 -25.61 5.75
CA MET A 50 -14.29 -26.89 5.17
C MET A 50 -15.49 -27.73 4.72
N ASN A 51 -16.67 -27.50 5.30
CA ASN A 51 -17.88 -28.28 4.96
C ASN A 51 -18.52 -27.75 3.66
N THR A 52 -18.60 -26.43 3.50
CA THR A 52 -19.18 -25.78 2.33
C THR A 52 -18.17 -25.53 1.24
N GLN A 53 -16.85 -25.58 1.55
CA GLN A 53 -15.73 -25.20 0.69
C GLN A 53 -15.83 -23.75 0.18
N LEU A 54 -16.43 -22.88 0.96
CA LEU A 54 -16.61 -21.46 0.66
C LEU A 54 -15.99 -20.59 1.75
N TYR A 55 -15.66 -19.36 1.40
CA TYR A 55 -15.32 -18.32 2.35
C TYR A 55 -16.57 -17.64 2.86
N GLU A 56 -16.77 -17.70 4.18
CA GLU A 56 -17.94 -17.15 4.86
C GLU A 56 -17.51 -15.91 5.66
N ASP A 57 -18.37 -14.87 5.65
CA ASP A 57 -18.13 -13.63 6.39
C ASP A 57 -18.01 -13.95 7.89
N THR A 58 -16.96 -13.43 8.51
CA THR A 58 -16.71 -13.60 9.95
C THR A 58 -17.41 -12.55 10.80
N GLY A 59 -17.90 -11.47 10.20
CA GLY A 59 -18.34 -10.26 10.90
C GLY A 59 -17.19 -9.37 11.38
N VAL A 60 -15.92 -9.78 11.19
CA VAL A 60 -14.76 -8.98 11.60
C VAL A 60 -14.48 -7.92 10.56
N ILE A 61 -14.44 -6.66 10.99
CA ILE A 61 -14.19 -5.49 10.15
C ILE A 61 -12.94 -4.76 10.64
N ASP A 62 -12.04 -4.45 9.70
CA ASP A 62 -10.89 -3.57 9.90
C ASP A 62 -11.14 -2.23 9.20
N SER A 63 -11.36 -1.16 9.95
CA SER A 63 -11.42 0.22 9.43
C SER A 63 -10.04 0.85 9.56
N VAL A 64 -9.40 1.13 8.43
CA VAL A 64 -8.04 1.68 8.35
C VAL A 64 -8.11 3.12 7.86
N SER A 65 -7.32 4.02 8.45
CA SER A 65 -7.21 5.41 7.99
C SER A 65 -5.81 5.97 8.24
N ILE A 66 -5.37 6.89 7.38
CA ILE A 66 -4.17 7.68 7.62
C ILE A 66 -4.58 8.96 8.37
N VAL A 67 -4.21 9.04 9.65
CA VAL A 67 -4.70 10.09 10.54
C VAL A 67 -3.77 11.30 10.66
N SER A 68 -2.48 11.11 10.44
CA SER A 68 -1.46 12.17 10.51
C SER A 68 -0.15 11.70 9.90
N THR A 69 0.83 12.60 9.85
CA THR A 69 2.24 12.25 9.67
C THR A 69 3.01 12.48 10.97
N GLU A 70 4.10 11.74 11.18
CA GLU A 70 5.03 11.91 12.30
C GLU A 70 6.47 11.83 11.80
N ASN A 71 7.38 12.65 12.39
CA ASN A 71 8.81 12.54 12.12
C ASN A 71 9.41 11.54 13.11
N ILE A 72 9.99 10.46 12.60
CA ILE A 72 10.66 9.43 13.39
C ILE A 72 12.09 9.31 12.88
N SER A 73 13.07 9.62 13.72
CA SER A 73 14.49 9.55 13.40
C SER A 73 14.91 10.35 12.14
N GLY A 74 14.24 11.48 11.87
CA GLY A 74 14.54 12.35 10.74
C GLY A 74 13.72 12.06 9.48
N GLU A 75 12.98 10.95 9.44
CA GLU A 75 12.12 10.53 8.33
C GLU A 75 10.65 10.80 8.62
N THR A 76 9.88 11.15 7.59
CA THR A 76 8.44 11.36 7.71
C THR A 76 7.68 10.07 7.48
N TYR A 77 6.90 9.66 8.47
CA TYR A 77 6.03 8.48 8.41
C TYR A 77 4.58 8.90 8.45
N PHE A 78 3.74 8.18 7.70
CA PHE A 78 2.29 8.24 7.79
C PHE A 78 1.80 7.35 8.92
N LYS A 79 0.98 7.90 9.82
CA LYS A 79 0.38 7.18 10.93
C LYS A 79 -0.93 6.54 10.48
N PHE A 80 -0.91 5.24 10.35
CA PHE A 80 -2.09 4.43 10.08
C PHE A 80 -2.77 4.07 11.40
N ARG A 81 -4.06 4.33 11.49
CA ARG A 81 -4.94 3.86 12.55
C ARG A 81 -5.81 2.77 11.97
N ARG A 82 -5.80 1.58 12.56
CA ARG A 82 -6.75 0.51 12.30
C ARG A 82 -7.65 0.33 13.51
N LEU A 83 -8.97 0.37 13.30
CA LEU A 83 -9.96 -0.01 14.27
C LEU A 83 -10.56 -1.34 13.82
N THR A 84 -10.34 -2.40 14.62
CA THR A 84 -10.94 -3.72 14.40
C THR A 84 -12.15 -3.90 15.31
N THR A 85 -13.23 -4.40 14.75
CA THR A 85 -14.48 -4.74 15.48
C THR A 85 -14.99 -6.10 15.02
N GLY A 86 -15.84 -6.75 15.82
CA GLY A 86 -16.50 -8.01 15.46
C GLY A 86 -15.67 -9.26 15.73
N ASN A 87 -14.48 -9.14 16.37
CA ASN A 87 -13.64 -10.29 16.71
C ASN A 87 -13.69 -10.65 18.21
N GLU A 88 -14.90 -10.75 18.77
CA GLU A 88 -15.11 -11.14 20.17
C GLU A 88 -14.68 -12.58 20.43
N ASP A 89 -14.82 -13.46 19.44
CA ASP A 89 -14.47 -14.88 19.54
C ASP A 89 -12.97 -15.17 19.35
N GLY A 90 -12.16 -14.15 19.06
CA GLY A 90 -10.72 -14.30 18.86
C GLY A 90 -10.36 -15.17 17.66
N ILE A 91 -10.99 -14.94 16.51
CA ILE A 91 -10.77 -15.69 15.27
C ILE A 91 -9.30 -15.55 14.86
N THR A 92 -8.61 -16.69 14.74
CA THR A 92 -7.19 -16.76 14.35
C THR A 92 -6.97 -16.08 13.00
N PHE A 93 -5.87 -15.33 12.89
CA PHE A 93 -5.48 -14.48 11.75
C PHE A 93 -6.33 -13.21 11.54
N CYS A 94 -7.44 -13.03 12.25
CA CYS A 94 -8.08 -11.73 12.36
C CYS A 94 -7.42 -10.90 13.46
N ASN A 95 -7.39 -9.57 13.28
CA ASN A 95 -6.85 -8.68 14.29
C ASN A 95 -7.75 -8.69 15.55
N PRO A 96 -7.18 -8.53 16.76
CA PRO A 96 -8.00 -8.34 17.96
C PRO A 96 -8.78 -7.02 17.88
N ASN A 97 -9.94 -6.99 18.53
CA ASN A 97 -10.76 -5.78 18.63
C ASN A 97 -9.97 -4.62 19.26
N GLY A 98 -10.26 -3.41 18.80
CA GLY A 98 -9.66 -2.19 19.31
C GLY A 98 -8.82 -1.43 18.29
N GLU A 99 -8.13 -0.42 18.79
CA GLU A 99 -7.28 0.46 17.97
C GLU A 99 -5.85 -0.06 17.91
N HIS A 100 -5.29 -0.04 16.70
CA HIS A 100 -3.91 -0.41 16.42
C HIS A 100 -3.28 0.67 15.55
N PHE A 101 -2.02 1.00 15.81
CA PHE A 101 -1.29 2.02 15.05
C PHE A 101 -0.07 1.40 14.38
N GLU A 102 0.19 1.83 13.14
CA GLU A 102 1.37 1.47 12.37
C GLU A 102 1.91 2.73 11.70
N TYR A 103 3.23 2.85 11.61
CA TYR A 103 3.89 3.98 10.97
C TYR A 103 4.59 3.48 9.71
N LEU A 104 4.17 4.02 8.55
CA LEU A 104 4.64 3.58 7.25
C LEU A 104 5.13 4.78 6.43
N ARG A 105 6.19 4.58 5.65
CA ARG A 105 6.63 5.51 4.62
C ARG A 105 6.96 4.77 3.33
N GLU A 106 6.98 5.47 2.22
CA GLU A 106 7.55 4.96 1.00
C GLU A 106 9.04 5.27 0.95
N ASP A 107 9.82 4.30 0.44
CA ASP A 107 11.24 4.42 0.22
C ASP A 107 11.64 3.60 -1.02
N ASN A 108 11.82 4.29 -2.15
CA ASN A 108 12.24 3.68 -3.43
C ASN A 108 11.39 2.46 -3.84
N GLY A 109 10.06 2.61 -3.80
CA GLY A 109 9.11 1.54 -4.13
C GLY A 109 8.84 0.54 -2.99
N ASN A 110 9.47 0.73 -1.83
CA ASN A 110 9.21 -0.07 -0.65
C ASN A 110 8.26 0.66 0.31
N LEU A 111 7.27 -0.05 0.83
CA LEU A 111 6.49 0.38 1.98
C LEU A 111 7.21 -0.06 3.26
N VAL A 112 7.80 0.88 3.98
CA VAL A 112 8.71 0.62 5.11
C VAL A 112 8.05 1.00 6.42
N ARG A 113 8.19 0.12 7.44
CA ARG A 113 7.78 0.38 8.83
C ARG A 113 8.80 1.22 9.58
N SER A 114 8.38 1.84 10.66
CA SER A 114 9.27 2.65 11.52
C SER A 114 10.39 1.86 12.21
N ASP A 115 10.30 0.53 12.24
CA ASP A 115 11.36 -0.37 12.69
C ASP A 115 12.38 -0.72 11.59
N GLY A 116 12.21 -0.16 10.38
CA GLY A 116 13.05 -0.39 9.21
C GLY A 116 12.68 -1.62 8.37
N ASN A 117 11.71 -2.42 8.80
CA ASN A 117 11.28 -3.59 8.06
C ASN A 117 10.42 -3.21 6.85
N VAL A 118 10.69 -3.81 5.70
CA VAL A 118 9.87 -3.66 4.50
C VAL A 118 8.58 -4.46 4.66
N LYS A 119 7.43 -3.77 4.60
CA LYS A 119 6.10 -4.37 4.65
C LYS A 119 5.67 -4.93 3.30
N PHE A 120 5.96 -4.20 2.23
CA PHE A 120 5.67 -4.57 0.85
C PHE A 120 6.66 -3.87 -0.08
N THR A 121 6.90 -4.42 -1.27
CA THR A 121 7.64 -3.77 -2.35
C THR A 121 6.85 -3.88 -3.65
N ASN A 122 6.93 -2.85 -4.52
CA ASN A 122 6.30 -2.88 -5.84
C ASN A 122 7.29 -3.05 -7.00
N ASN A 123 8.60 -3.14 -6.69
CA ASN A 123 9.65 -3.16 -7.72
C ASN A 123 10.86 -4.06 -7.41
N ASP A 124 10.92 -4.70 -6.22
CA ASP A 124 12.01 -5.62 -5.86
C ASP A 124 11.50 -7.07 -5.89
N PHE A 125 11.92 -7.83 -6.91
CA PHE A 125 11.55 -9.23 -7.13
C PHE A 125 12.48 -10.21 -6.42
N SER A 126 13.44 -9.74 -5.64
CA SER A 126 14.34 -10.61 -4.89
C SER A 126 13.60 -11.34 -3.75
N LEU A 127 14.03 -12.57 -3.45
CA LEU A 127 13.52 -13.33 -2.32
C LEU A 127 14.01 -12.69 -1.01
N ARG A 128 13.11 -12.21 -0.18
CA ARG A 128 13.40 -11.57 1.11
C ARG A 128 13.18 -12.55 2.25
N VAL A 129 14.15 -12.67 3.15
CA VAL A 129 14.00 -13.43 4.40
C VAL A 129 13.37 -12.52 5.45
N LEU A 130 12.20 -12.89 5.94
CA LEU A 130 11.46 -12.13 6.96
C LEU A 130 11.79 -12.59 8.38
N SER A 131 11.96 -13.90 8.57
CA SER A 131 12.36 -14.47 9.86
C SER A 131 13.02 -15.82 9.69
N GLN A 132 13.83 -16.20 10.68
CA GLN A 132 14.49 -17.50 10.73
C GLN A 132 14.20 -18.20 12.06
N ASN A 133 13.82 -19.47 12.00
CA ASN A 133 13.46 -20.31 13.11
C ASN A 133 14.13 -21.69 12.98
N VAL A 134 14.10 -22.48 14.05
CA VAL A 134 14.68 -23.86 14.04
C VAL A 134 13.99 -24.80 13.06
N TRP A 135 12.74 -24.55 12.73
CA TRP A 135 11.93 -25.38 11.81
C TRP A 135 11.98 -24.88 10.35
N GLY A 136 12.56 -23.72 10.08
CA GLY A 136 12.65 -23.14 8.74
C GLY A 136 12.75 -21.64 8.74
N ILE A 137 12.66 -21.05 7.55
CA ILE A 137 12.68 -19.60 7.32
C ILE A 137 11.37 -19.15 6.67
N ILE A 138 10.88 -17.97 7.07
CA ILE A 138 9.77 -17.29 6.38
C ILE A 138 10.36 -16.38 5.34
N VAL A 139 9.90 -16.52 4.11
CA VAL A 139 10.34 -15.71 2.96
C VAL A 139 9.15 -15.02 2.32
N GLU A 140 9.43 -13.93 1.62
CA GLU A 140 8.46 -13.21 0.80
C GLU A 140 9.11 -12.77 -0.51
N GLN A 141 8.35 -12.82 -1.60
CA GLN A 141 8.81 -12.40 -2.92
C GLN A 141 7.67 -11.71 -3.68
N LEU A 142 8.00 -10.59 -4.34
CA LEU A 142 7.11 -9.98 -5.32
C LEU A 142 7.05 -10.89 -6.56
N ILE A 143 5.84 -11.14 -7.07
CA ILE A 143 5.61 -12.00 -8.24
C ILE A 143 5.52 -11.14 -9.48
N GLU A 144 6.19 -11.56 -10.56
CA GLU A 144 6.15 -10.86 -11.84
C GLU A 144 4.75 -10.86 -12.45
N GLY A 145 4.39 -9.74 -13.08
CA GLY A 145 3.12 -9.54 -13.73
C GLY A 145 2.05 -8.91 -12.83
N GLU A 146 0.89 -8.71 -13.41
CA GLU A 146 -0.26 -8.10 -12.76
C GLU A 146 -1.44 -9.08 -12.75
N SER A 147 -2.30 -8.92 -11.76
CA SER A 147 -3.52 -9.72 -11.60
C SER A 147 -4.72 -8.81 -11.41
N THR A 148 -5.86 -9.18 -11.96
CA THR A 148 -7.12 -8.48 -11.69
C THR A 148 -7.77 -9.07 -10.44
N MET A 149 -7.96 -8.23 -9.41
CA MET A 149 -8.68 -8.59 -8.18
C MET A 149 -10.07 -7.98 -8.18
N ASN A 150 -11.09 -8.84 -8.00
CA ASN A 150 -12.47 -8.43 -7.84
C ASN A 150 -12.85 -8.57 -6.37
N VAL A 151 -13.18 -7.45 -5.74
CA VAL A 151 -13.61 -7.36 -4.35
C VAL A 151 -14.88 -6.52 -4.26
N GLU A 152 -15.48 -6.37 -3.08
CA GLU A 152 -16.69 -5.60 -2.87
C GLU A 152 -16.58 -4.13 -3.33
N ALA A 153 -15.38 -3.55 -3.15
CA ALA A 153 -15.08 -2.16 -3.57
C ALA A 153 -14.93 -1.97 -5.10
N GLY A 154 -14.82 -3.05 -5.89
CA GLY A 154 -14.67 -2.99 -7.35
C GLY A 154 -13.63 -3.96 -7.91
N SER A 155 -13.15 -3.64 -9.12
CA SER A 155 -12.14 -4.41 -9.85
C SER A 155 -10.84 -3.61 -9.95
N PHE A 156 -9.71 -4.21 -9.56
CA PHE A 156 -8.42 -3.55 -9.45
C PHE A 156 -7.33 -4.34 -10.16
N THR A 157 -6.46 -3.65 -10.88
CA THR A 157 -5.20 -4.22 -11.37
C THR A 157 -4.17 -4.17 -10.25
N CYS A 158 -3.62 -5.31 -9.86
CA CYS A 158 -2.75 -5.45 -8.70
C CYS A 158 -1.44 -6.13 -9.06
N VAL A 159 -0.37 -5.71 -8.40
CA VAL A 159 0.84 -6.51 -8.20
C VAL A 159 0.68 -7.30 -6.89
N ASN A 160 1.31 -8.48 -6.79
CA ASN A 160 1.20 -9.29 -5.58
C ASN A 160 2.54 -9.80 -5.10
N SER A 161 2.69 -9.93 -3.78
CA SER A 161 3.75 -10.73 -3.17
C SER A 161 3.20 -12.03 -2.60
N GLU A 162 4.07 -13.04 -2.56
CA GLU A 162 3.82 -14.34 -1.95
C GLU A 162 4.75 -14.55 -0.76
N ARG A 163 4.17 -14.97 0.39
CA ARG A 163 4.89 -15.27 1.62
C ARG A 163 4.65 -16.72 2.01
N TYR A 164 5.72 -17.46 2.25
CA TYR A 164 5.66 -18.87 2.62
C TYR A 164 6.87 -19.26 3.47
N ALA A 165 6.83 -20.45 4.04
CA ALA A 165 7.97 -21.04 4.75
C ALA A 165 8.80 -21.94 3.84
N LEU A 166 10.13 -21.89 4.02
CA LEU A 166 11.06 -22.92 3.54
C LEU A 166 11.44 -23.77 4.74
N LEU A 167 11.06 -25.05 4.70
CA LEU A 167 11.13 -25.98 5.84
C LEU A 167 12.51 -26.64 5.96
N SER A 168 13.06 -26.68 7.18
CA SER A 168 14.29 -27.40 7.46
C SER A 168 14.06 -28.92 7.37
N PRO A 169 15.11 -29.72 7.00
CA PRO A 169 16.46 -29.27 6.65
C PRO A 169 16.67 -28.93 5.16
N ASN A 170 15.72 -29.25 4.27
CA ASN A 170 15.94 -29.23 2.82
C ASN A 170 15.56 -27.90 2.16
N ASN A 171 14.98 -26.96 2.91
CA ASN A 171 14.34 -25.74 2.40
C ASN A 171 13.18 -26.02 1.43
N ASP A 172 12.42 -27.09 1.66
CA ASP A 172 11.23 -27.37 0.89
C ASP A 172 10.15 -26.32 1.17
N PRO A 173 9.48 -25.77 0.14
CA PRO A 173 8.42 -24.82 0.36
C PRO A 173 7.23 -25.45 1.10
N SER A 174 6.69 -24.73 2.08
CA SER A 174 5.49 -25.16 2.78
C SER A 174 4.26 -25.07 1.87
N PRO A 175 3.21 -25.88 2.11
CA PRO A 175 1.96 -25.72 1.38
C PRO A 175 1.25 -24.40 1.68
N GLY A 176 1.40 -23.85 2.90
CA GLY A 176 0.79 -22.60 3.32
C GLY A 176 1.40 -21.41 2.63
N LEU A 177 0.57 -20.62 1.97
CA LEU A 177 0.97 -19.50 1.14
C LEU A 177 0.05 -18.29 1.40
N ASP A 178 0.63 -17.20 1.88
CA ASP A 178 -0.06 -15.91 2.01
C ASP A 178 0.20 -15.05 0.79
N ARG A 179 -0.81 -14.32 0.34
CA ARG A 179 -0.73 -13.39 -0.79
C ARG A 179 -1.17 -12.00 -0.38
N PHE A 180 -0.50 -10.99 -0.90
CA PHE A 180 -0.79 -9.57 -0.65
C PHE A 180 -0.91 -8.85 -1.98
N TYR A 181 -2.10 -8.36 -2.31
CA TYR A 181 -2.40 -7.69 -3.57
C TYR A 181 -2.53 -6.19 -3.33
N TYR A 182 -1.65 -5.42 -3.97
CA TYR A 182 -1.65 -3.96 -3.93
C TYR A 182 -1.95 -3.39 -5.31
N SER A 183 -2.75 -2.34 -5.34
CA SER A 183 -3.06 -1.58 -6.55
C SER A 183 -2.49 -0.16 -6.46
N ASP A 184 -1.93 0.31 -7.58
CA ASP A 184 -1.36 1.65 -7.70
C ASP A 184 -2.41 2.71 -7.36
N GLY A 185 -2.05 3.64 -6.46
CA GLY A 185 -2.93 4.71 -5.98
C GLY A 185 -4.04 4.28 -5.02
N PHE A 186 -4.19 2.97 -4.72
CA PHE A 186 -5.22 2.46 -3.83
C PHE A 186 -4.66 1.73 -2.59
N GLY A 187 -3.42 1.25 -2.65
CA GLY A 187 -2.82 0.47 -1.58
C GLY A 187 -3.29 -0.99 -1.57
N LEU A 188 -3.45 -1.58 -0.37
CA LEU A 188 -3.84 -2.99 -0.22
C LEU A 188 -5.30 -3.22 -0.65
N ILE A 189 -5.52 -4.18 -1.54
CA ILE A 189 -6.86 -4.55 -2.04
C ILE A 189 -7.34 -5.86 -1.42
N TYR A 190 -6.44 -6.84 -1.29
CA TYR A 190 -6.78 -8.18 -0.86
C TYR A 190 -5.55 -8.84 -0.22
N ASP A 191 -5.75 -9.59 0.84
CA ASP A 191 -4.71 -10.47 1.37
C ASP A 191 -5.28 -11.76 1.92
N THR A 192 -4.36 -12.73 2.14
CA THR A 192 -4.69 -14.04 2.69
C THR A 192 -3.82 -14.35 3.88
N SER A 193 -4.32 -15.24 4.77
CA SER A 193 -3.56 -15.78 5.89
C SER A 193 -3.76 -17.28 6.01
N SER A 194 -2.66 -18.02 6.03
CA SER A 194 -2.62 -19.48 5.99
C SER A 194 -1.84 -20.08 7.15
N TYR A 195 -2.24 -21.26 7.61
CA TYR A 195 -1.32 -22.10 8.38
C TYR A 195 -0.22 -22.65 7.47
N VAL A 196 1.00 -22.75 7.99
CA VAL A 196 2.17 -23.28 7.24
C VAL A 196 1.88 -24.64 6.61
N SER A 197 1.04 -25.46 7.24
CA SER A 197 0.70 -26.81 6.80
C SER A 197 -0.52 -26.91 5.87
N ASN A 198 -1.16 -25.78 5.52
CA ASN A 198 -2.41 -25.81 4.76
C ASN A 198 -2.30 -24.96 3.49
N ASP A 199 -2.59 -25.56 2.33
CA ASP A 199 -2.57 -24.93 1.01
C ASP A 199 -3.78 -24.00 0.75
N ILE A 200 -4.85 -24.15 1.56
CA ILE A 200 -6.02 -23.27 1.50
C ILE A 200 -5.89 -22.19 2.58
N PRO A 201 -5.92 -20.90 2.23
CA PRO A 201 -5.92 -19.83 3.20
C PRO A 201 -7.08 -19.95 4.20
N SER A 202 -6.76 -19.83 5.48
CA SER A 202 -7.76 -19.89 6.55
C SER A 202 -8.63 -18.65 6.60
N ILE A 203 -8.02 -17.51 6.35
CA ILE A 203 -8.68 -16.19 6.29
C ILE A 203 -8.30 -15.52 4.97
N ILE A 204 -9.28 -14.86 4.36
CA ILE A 204 -9.06 -13.87 3.31
C ILE A 204 -9.64 -12.55 3.78
N ARG A 205 -8.97 -11.46 3.44
CA ARG A 205 -9.41 -10.11 3.73
C ARG A 205 -9.61 -9.35 2.42
N ARG A 206 -10.77 -8.71 2.26
CA ARG A 206 -11.17 -8.02 1.05
C ARG A 206 -11.49 -6.56 1.34
N LEU A 207 -11.08 -5.69 0.43
CA LEU A 207 -11.49 -4.29 0.46
C LEU A 207 -12.99 -4.17 0.16
N ASP A 208 -13.75 -3.62 1.10
CA ASP A 208 -15.20 -3.40 1.01
C ASP A 208 -15.52 -2.00 0.50
N THR A 209 -14.89 -0.99 1.08
CA THR A 209 -15.03 0.42 0.67
C THR A 209 -13.74 1.19 0.91
N TYR A 210 -13.59 2.33 0.23
CA TYR A 210 -12.44 3.22 0.41
C TYR A 210 -12.79 4.68 0.13
N VAL A 211 -11.96 5.60 0.66
CA VAL A 211 -11.93 7.01 0.30
C VAL A 211 -10.48 7.38 0.03
N ILE A 212 -10.19 7.81 -1.20
CA ILE A 212 -8.88 8.32 -1.65
C ILE A 212 -9.05 9.78 -2.04
N GLN A 213 -8.11 10.63 -1.56
CA GLN A 213 -8.08 12.08 -1.79
C GLN A 213 -7.05 12.46 -2.86
#